data_1ef84e345ecfb5106814f275239a30cd
#
_entry.id   1ef84e345ecfb5106814f275239a30cd
#
_cell.length_a   1.000
_cell.length_b   1.000
_cell.length_c   1.000
_cell.angle_alpha   90.00
_cell.angle_beta   90.00
_cell.angle_gamma   90.00
#
_symmetry.space_group_name_H-M   'P 1'
#
loop_
_entity.id
_entity.type
_entity.pdbx_description
1 polymer ?
#
loop_
_entity_poly.entity_id
_entity_poly.type
_entity_poly.pdbx_seq_one_letter_code
_entity_poly.pdbx_strand_id
1 'polypeptide(L)'
;MEYCLGDADGSATMWTADPNTDLDGDGSLDAVGLDFDGDGLLDDAMADLDGDGLADHMVRDHASEAAYFTDDGSGTWAVAVDRAGQLRWFGLDGVEHFGGQVVDIDADGQTDDRLTDTDGNGLADRALSGDVAYVDTDGDGTWDVKLADSDGDDTADAAPPIADRGAPSPRSDRPCRNP
;
A
#
# COMPACT_ATOMS: atom_id res chain seq x y z
N MET A 1 12.59 -1.20 -20.92
CA MET A 1 11.51 -1.48 -19.97
C MET A 1 10.28 -0.64 -20.31
N GLU A 2 9.11 -1.08 -19.90
CA GLU A 2 7.85 -0.36 -20.01
C GLU A 2 7.44 0.20 -18.65
N TYR A 3 6.76 1.33 -18.63
CA TYR A 3 6.22 1.93 -17.40
C TYR A 3 4.95 2.72 -17.69
N CYS A 4 4.06 2.81 -16.72
CA CYS A 4 2.78 3.51 -16.83
C CYS A 4 2.87 4.87 -16.13
N LEU A 5 2.35 5.93 -16.77
CA LEU A 5 2.15 7.23 -16.12
C LEU A 5 0.70 7.66 -16.28
N GLY A 6 0.11 8.11 -15.19
CA GLY A 6 -1.22 8.69 -15.13
C GLY A 6 -1.24 10.12 -15.66
N ASP A 7 -2.28 10.46 -16.38
CA ASP A 7 -2.55 11.80 -16.87
C ASP A 7 -3.54 12.54 -15.95
N ALA A 8 -3.51 13.86 -16.00
CA ALA A 8 -4.36 14.71 -15.15
C ALA A 8 -5.89 14.54 -15.39
N ASP A 9 -6.27 13.85 -16.46
CA ASP A 9 -7.67 13.54 -16.79
C ASP A 9 -8.15 12.18 -16.26
N GLY A 10 -7.26 11.46 -15.53
CA GLY A 10 -7.52 10.14 -14.97
C GLY A 10 -7.25 8.98 -15.93
N SER A 11 -6.73 9.25 -17.14
CA SER A 11 -6.21 8.21 -18.01
C SER A 11 -4.78 7.85 -17.63
N ALA A 12 -4.30 6.70 -18.10
CA ALA A 12 -2.92 6.27 -17.92
C ALA A 12 -2.31 5.85 -19.26
N THR A 13 -1.04 6.18 -19.47
CA THR A 13 -0.33 5.91 -20.71
C THR A 13 0.90 5.04 -20.44
N MET A 14 1.06 3.97 -21.23
CA MET A 14 2.26 3.15 -21.22
C MET A 14 3.37 3.81 -22.03
N TRP A 15 4.54 3.88 -21.45
CA TRP A 15 5.76 4.39 -22.04
C TRP A 15 6.81 3.28 -22.15
N THR A 16 7.72 3.42 -23.10
CA THR A 16 8.87 2.51 -23.24
C THR A 16 10.15 3.33 -23.30
N ALA A 17 11.13 2.98 -22.49
CA ALA A 17 12.46 3.58 -22.53
C ALA A 17 13.54 2.53 -22.25
N ASP A 18 14.78 2.84 -22.69
CA ASP A 18 15.93 2.04 -22.34
C ASP A 18 16.38 2.41 -20.91
N PRO A 19 16.62 1.45 -20.01
CA PRO A 19 17.19 1.72 -18.69
C PRO A 19 18.51 2.49 -18.80
N ASN A 20 18.70 3.46 -17.92
CA ASN A 20 19.85 4.35 -17.92
C ASN A 20 20.44 4.60 -16.51
N THR A 21 19.84 4.00 -15.49
CA THR A 21 20.23 4.11 -14.09
C THR A 21 20.42 2.71 -13.51
N ASP A 22 21.51 2.51 -12.77
CA ASP A 22 21.80 1.35 -11.94
C ASP A 22 21.36 1.71 -10.50
N LEU A 23 20.16 1.28 -10.13
CA LEU A 23 19.53 1.70 -8.89
C LEU A 23 20.00 0.88 -7.69
N ASP A 24 20.32 -0.40 -7.89
CA ASP A 24 20.74 -1.30 -6.82
C ASP A 24 22.26 -1.44 -6.68
N GLY A 25 23.04 -0.90 -7.64
CA GLY A 25 24.49 -0.87 -7.63
C GLY A 25 25.14 -2.20 -8.03
N ASP A 26 24.42 -3.08 -8.72
CA ASP A 26 24.92 -4.39 -9.16
C ASP A 26 25.72 -4.33 -10.49
N GLY A 27 25.66 -3.19 -11.17
CA GLY A 27 26.31 -2.92 -12.45
C GLY A 27 25.41 -3.14 -13.66
N SER A 28 24.16 -3.53 -13.46
CA SER A 28 23.13 -3.58 -14.48
C SER A 28 22.34 -2.27 -14.49
N LEU A 29 21.79 -1.89 -15.64
CA LEU A 29 20.84 -0.77 -15.68
C LEU A 29 19.43 -1.33 -15.54
N ASP A 30 18.76 -1.01 -14.45
CA ASP A 30 17.49 -1.56 -14.04
C ASP A 30 16.37 -0.50 -13.89
N ALA A 31 16.70 0.77 -14.13
CA ALA A 31 15.76 1.86 -13.98
C ALA A 31 15.91 2.94 -15.09
N VAL A 32 14.83 3.69 -15.29
CA VAL A 32 14.79 4.89 -16.14
C VAL A 32 14.75 6.13 -15.25
N GLY A 33 15.84 6.91 -15.24
CA GLY A 33 15.92 8.17 -14.49
C GLY A 33 15.02 9.24 -15.09
N LEU A 34 14.29 9.96 -14.25
CA LEU A 34 13.40 11.05 -14.61
C LEU A 34 13.27 12.07 -13.45
N ASP A 35 12.54 13.14 -13.69
CA ASP A 35 12.11 14.15 -12.72
C ASP A 35 10.61 13.96 -12.55
N PHE A 36 10.21 13.11 -11.60
CA PHE A 36 8.81 12.73 -11.40
C PHE A 36 8.07 13.77 -10.57
N ASP A 37 8.72 14.35 -9.57
CA ASP A 37 8.09 15.31 -8.67
C ASP A 37 8.19 16.76 -9.20
N GLY A 38 8.95 16.99 -10.28
CA GLY A 38 9.04 18.27 -10.97
C GLY A 38 9.91 19.30 -10.26
N ASP A 39 10.89 18.88 -9.47
CA ASP A 39 11.80 19.77 -8.74
C ASP A 39 12.98 20.24 -9.60
N GLY A 40 13.17 19.67 -10.79
CA GLY A 40 14.21 19.99 -11.78
C GLY A 40 15.48 19.15 -11.64
N LEU A 41 15.50 18.14 -10.78
CA LEU A 41 16.55 17.15 -10.69
C LEU A 41 16.13 15.86 -11.41
N LEU A 42 17.09 15.07 -11.85
CA LEU A 42 16.87 13.74 -12.45
C LEU A 42 17.30 12.68 -11.43
N ASP A 43 16.70 12.71 -10.26
CA ASP A 43 17.01 11.84 -9.14
C ASP A 43 15.84 10.93 -8.73
N ASP A 44 14.78 10.91 -9.56
CA ASP A 44 13.73 9.92 -9.52
C ASP A 44 13.95 8.84 -10.58
N ALA A 45 13.32 7.69 -10.40
CA ALA A 45 13.43 6.59 -11.33
C ALA A 45 12.18 5.71 -11.40
N MET A 46 11.85 5.23 -12.59
CA MET A 46 10.99 4.06 -12.77
C MET A 46 11.88 2.82 -12.81
N ALA A 47 11.66 1.89 -11.90
CA ALA A 47 12.52 0.73 -11.71
C ALA A 47 11.78 -0.59 -11.99
N ASP A 48 12.49 -1.51 -12.62
CA ASP A 48 12.11 -2.90 -12.85
C ASP A 48 13.05 -3.75 -12.00
N LEU A 49 12.65 -3.97 -10.73
CA LEU A 49 13.52 -4.63 -9.75
C LEU A 49 13.42 -6.17 -9.80
N ASP A 50 12.38 -6.71 -10.43
CA ASP A 50 12.23 -8.15 -10.62
C ASP A 50 12.72 -8.63 -12.00
N GLY A 51 13.01 -7.71 -12.93
CA GLY A 51 13.62 -7.98 -14.23
C GLY A 51 12.65 -8.54 -15.27
N ASP A 52 11.35 -8.29 -15.14
CA ASP A 52 10.34 -8.79 -16.06
C ASP A 52 10.11 -7.87 -17.28
N GLY A 53 10.71 -6.69 -17.27
CA GLY A 53 10.62 -5.69 -18.34
C GLY A 53 9.55 -4.63 -18.14
N LEU A 54 8.79 -4.69 -17.04
CA LEU A 54 7.81 -3.69 -16.65
C LEU A 54 8.24 -3.03 -15.33
N ALA A 55 8.12 -1.72 -15.21
CA ALA A 55 8.41 -1.04 -13.95
C ALA A 55 7.43 -1.50 -12.86
N ASP A 56 7.98 -1.91 -11.73
CA ASP A 56 7.29 -2.32 -10.53
C ASP A 56 7.36 -1.29 -9.41
N HIS A 57 8.34 -0.35 -9.49
CA HIS A 57 8.53 0.72 -8.53
C HIS A 57 8.76 2.08 -9.21
N MET A 58 8.22 3.13 -8.62
CA MET A 58 8.74 4.48 -8.73
C MET A 58 9.59 4.77 -7.50
N VAL A 59 10.79 5.27 -7.72
CA VAL A 59 11.74 5.61 -6.66
C VAL A 59 12.00 7.09 -6.72
N ARG A 60 11.68 7.81 -5.66
CA ARG A 60 11.95 9.24 -5.53
C ARG A 60 13.23 9.46 -4.76
N ASP A 61 14.01 10.48 -5.18
CA ASP A 61 15.24 10.90 -4.52
C ASP A 61 16.27 9.76 -4.36
N HIS A 62 16.43 8.91 -5.38
CA HIS A 62 17.26 7.69 -5.31
C HIS A 62 18.72 7.97 -4.92
N ALA A 63 19.20 9.19 -5.14
CA ALA A 63 20.57 9.60 -4.80
C ALA A 63 20.75 10.06 -3.34
N SER A 64 19.66 10.18 -2.57
CA SER A 64 19.68 10.69 -1.19
C SER A 64 18.89 9.78 -0.23
N GLU A 65 17.66 10.11 0.12
CA GLU A 65 16.76 9.32 0.94
C GLU A 65 15.68 8.69 0.05
N ALA A 66 16.03 7.58 -0.61
CA ALA A 66 15.16 6.92 -1.56
C ALA A 66 13.82 6.50 -0.93
N ALA A 67 12.73 6.98 -1.49
CA ALA A 67 11.37 6.55 -1.17
C ALA A 67 10.80 5.73 -2.32
N TYR A 68 10.24 4.57 -2.01
CA TYR A 68 9.72 3.61 -2.97
C TYR A 68 8.19 3.66 -3.00
N PHE A 69 7.65 3.61 -4.20
CA PHE A 69 6.20 3.62 -4.43
C PHE A 69 5.84 2.56 -5.45
N THR A 70 4.66 1.98 -5.34
CA THR A 70 4.08 1.11 -6.36
C THR A 70 2.79 1.72 -6.90
N ASP A 71 2.37 1.24 -8.08
CA ASP A 71 1.17 1.72 -8.74
C ASP A 71 -0.04 0.85 -8.37
N ASP A 72 -1.17 1.47 -8.17
CA ASP A 72 -2.45 0.78 -7.93
C ASP A 72 -3.22 0.48 -9.23
N GLY A 73 -2.57 0.69 -10.38
CA GLY A 73 -3.16 0.57 -11.71
C GLY A 73 -3.66 1.90 -12.29
N SER A 74 -3.50 3.00 -11.55
CA SER A 74 -3.87 4.35 -12.00
C SER A 74 -2.76 5.08 -12.75
N GLY A 75 -1.52 4.59 -12.66
CA GLY A 75 -0.32 5.27 -13.16
C GLY A 75 0.15 6.42 -12.27
N THR A 76 -0.39 6.56 -11.05
CA THR A 76 -0.03 7.66 -10.15
C THR A 76 1.11 7.35 -9.21
N TRP A 77 1.47 6.07 -9.05
CA TRP A 77 2.58 5.62 -8.19
C TRP A 77 2.49 6.21 -6.76
N ALA A 78 1.30 6.16 -6.17
CA ALA A 78 0.99 6.85 -4.94
C ALA A 78 1.05 5.97 -3.67
N VAL A 79 1.34 4.67 -3.82
CA VAL A 79 1.37 3.74 -2.69
C VAL A 79 2.79 3.55 -2.22
N ALA A 80 3.14 4.13 -1.09
CA ALA A 80 4.46 3.98 -0.50
C ALA A 80 4.68 2.54 -0.01
N VAL A 81 5.85 2.01 -0.32
CA VAL A 81 6.26 0.64 0.01
C VAL A 81 7.72 0.65 0.46
N ASP A 82 8.20 -0.46 1.00
CA ASP A 82 9.63 -0.65 1.18
C ASP A 82 10.31 -1.00 -0.16
N ARG A 83 11.65 -1.14 -0.16
CA ARG A 83 12.40 -1.52 -1.35
C ARG A 83 12.00 -2.89 -1.94
N ALA A 84 11.37 -3.76 -1.16
CA ALA A 84 10.89 -5.06 -1.60
C ALA A 84 9.45 -5.01 -2.12
N GLY A 85 8.85 -3.81 -2.26
CA GLY A 85 7.48 -3.63 -2.69
C GLY A 85 6.45 -4.00 -1.63
N GLN A 86 6.84 -4.01 -0.36
CA GLN A 86 5.97 -4.42 0.72
C GLN A 86 5.40 -3.21 1.46
N LEU A 87 4.08 -3.18 1.57
CA LEU A 87 3.34 -2.27 2.41
C LEU A 87 3.18 -2.87 3.81
N ARG A 88 3.33 -2.07 4.84
CA ARG A 88 3.02 -2.46 6.22
C ARG A 88 1.54 -2.21 6.49
N TRP A 89 0.88 -3.12 7.18
CA TRP A 89 -0.53 -2.97 7.53
C TRP A 89 -0.88 -3.79 8.77
N PHE A 90 -2.00 -3.47 9.41
CA PHE A 90 -2.52 -4.23 10.55
C PHE A 90 -3.83 -4.91 10.15
N GLY A 91 -3.96 -6.20 10.48
CA GLY A 91 -5.21 -6.91 10.32
C GLY A 91 -6.31 -6.39 11.25
N LEU A 92 -7.56 -6.76 11.00
CA LEU A 92 -8.66 -6.43 11.90
C LEU A 92 -8.52 -7.03 13.31
N ASP A 93 -7.58 -7.96 13.48
CA ASP A 93 -7.19 -8.55 14.78
C ASP A 93 -6.05 -7.79 15.47
N GLY A 94 -5.55 -6.70 14.86
CA GLY A 94 -4.44 -5.89 15.35
C GLY A 94 -3.06 -6.52 15.17
N VAL A 95 -2.94 -7.58 14.36
CA VAL A 95 -1.65 -8.18 14.04
C VAL A 95 -0.99 -7.43 12.89
N GLU A 96 0.29 -7.12 13.03
CA GLU A 96 1.10 -6.46 12.01
C GLU A 96 1.49 -7.44 10.89
N HIS A 97 1.36 -6.98 9.66
CA HIS A 97 1.68 -7.70 8.44
C HIS A 97 2.53 -6.85 7.50
N PHE A 98 3.25 -7.52 6.60
CA PHE A 98 3.96 -6.92 5.48
C PHE A 98 3.60 -7.69 4.22
N GLY A 99 3.33 -7.01 3.11
CA GLY A 99 2.96 -7.66 1.87
C GLY A 99 2.60 -6.68 0.76
N GLY A 100 2.09 -7.21 -0.35
CA GLY A 100 1.56 -6.40 -1.44
C GLY A 100 0.27 -5.68 -1.05
N GLN A 101 -0.24 -4.87 -1.98
CA GLN A 101 -1.44 -4.07 -1.78
C GLN A 101 -2.73 -4.88 -1.71
N VAL A 102 -2.74 -6.10 -2.25
CA VAL A 102 -3.92 -6.96 -2.30
C VAL A 102 -3.80 -8.04 -1.24
N VAL A 103 -4.71 -8.06 -0.31
CA VAL A 103 -4.68 -8.88 0.90
C VAL A 103 -6.06 -9.50 1.18
N ASP A 104 -6.17 -10.29 2.21
CA ASP A 104 -7.44 -10.77 2.81
C ASP A 104 -7.55 -10.11 4.18
N ILE A 105 -8.14 -8.90 4.25
CA ILE A 105 -8.25 -8.15 5.50
C ILE A 105 -9.45 -8.58 6.33
N ASP A 106 -10.52 -9.02 5.69
CA ASP A 106 -11.76 -9.41 6.36
C ASP A 106 -11.78 -10.91 6.75
N ALA A 107 -10.74 -11.65 6.34
CA ALA A 107 -10.54 -13.07 6.62
C ALA A 107 -11.65 -13.97 6.05
N ASP A 108 -12.15 -13.64 4.86
CA ASP A 108 -13.13 -14.46 4.15
C ASP A 108 -12.47 -15.61 3.35
N GLY A 109 -11.14 -15.57 3.22
CA GLY A 109 -10.31 -16.57 2.53
C GLY A 109 -10.02 -16.21 1.07
N GLN A 110 -10.40 -15.03 0.60
CA GLN A 110 -10.04 -14.48 -0.69
C GLN A 110 -9.01 -13.36 -0.50
N THR A 111 -8.07 -13.26 -1.45
CA THR A 111 -7.08 -12.18 -1.45
C THR A 111 -7.53 -11.19 -2.52
N ASP A 112 -8.51 -10.35 -2.18
CA ASP A 112 -9.16 -9.40 -3.09
C ASP A 112 -9.41 -8.02 -2.48
N ASP A 113 -8.99 -7.83 -1.20
CA ASP A 113 -9.06 -6.53 -0.54
C ASP A 113 -7.86 -5.67 -0.92
N ARG A 114 -8.08 -4.38 -1.08
CA ARG A 114 -7.04 -3.44 -1.50
C ARG A 114 -6.63 -2.50 -0.38
N LEU A 115 -5.33 -2.46 -0.09
CA LEU A 115 -4.72 -1.50 0.82
C LEU A 115 -4.26 -0.24 0.07
N THR A 116 -4.33 0.91 0.76
CA THR A 116 -3.75 2.19 0.31
C THR A 116 -3.05 2.88 1.47
N ASP A 117 -1.93 3.53 1.16
CA ASP A 117 -1.21 4.44 2.03
C ASP A 117 -1.37 5.84 1.42
N THR A 118 -2.23 6.67 2.03
CA THR A 118 -2.62 7.96 1.46
C THR A 118 -1.65 9.08 1.84
N ASP A 119 -0.97 8.94 2.97
CA ASP A 119 -0.02 9.95 3.47
C ASP A 119 1.44 9.62 3.12
N GLY A 120 1.71 8.44 2.53
CA GLY A 120 3.02 8.04 2.04
C GLY A 120 4.02 7.67 3.14
N ASN A 121 3.54 7.20 4.30
CA ASN A 121 4.39 6.87 5.43
C ASN A 121 4.82 5.37 5.49
N GLY A 122 4.37 4.56 4.53
CA GLY A 122 4.65 3.12 4.44
C GLY A 122 3.76 2.24 5.32
N LEU A 123 2.74 2.81 5.95
CA LEU A 123 1.69 2.10 6.67
C LEU A 123 0.35 2.30 5.95
N ALA A 124 -0.36 1.23 5.65
CA ALA A 124 -1.69 1.33 5.06
C ALA A 124 -2.65 2.03 6.02
N ASP A 125 -3.27 3.10 5.54
CA ASP A 125 -4.27 3.87 6.25
C ASP A 125 -5.70 3.63 5.75
N ARG A 126 -5.85 2.90 4.64
CA ARG A 126 -7.15 2.50 4.08
C ARG A 126 -7.11 1.07 3.58
N ALA A 127 -8.22 0.38 3.76
CA ALA A 127 -8.48 -0.91 3.16
C ALA A 127 -9.88 -0.94 2.55
N LEU A 128 -9.98 -1.40 1.30
CA LEU A 128 -11.24 -1.58 0.59
C LEU A 128 -11.51 -3.08 0.48
N SER A 129 -12.66 -3.52 0.97
CA SER A 129 -13.13 -4.90 0.98
C SER A 129 -14.58 -4.94 0.46
N GLY A 130 -14.76 -5.20 -0.83
CA GLY A 130 -16.07 -5.13 -1.48
C GLY A 130 -16.73 -3.75 -1.27
N ASP A 131 -17.93 -3.75 -0.69
CA ASP A 131 -18.72 -2.53 -0.40
C ASP A 131 -18.34 -1.88 0.94
N VAL A 132 -17.19 -2.26 1.51
CA VAL A 132 -16.72 -1.79 2.82
C VAL A 132 -15.35 -1.16 2.72
N ALA A 133 -15.14 -0.06 3.44
CA ALA A 133 -13.83 0.54 3.64
C ALA A 133 -13.48 0.62 5.13
N TYR A 134 -12.24 0.31 5.47
CA TYR A 134 -11.65 0.55 6.78
C TYR A 134 -10.67 1.71 6.65
N VAL A 135 -10.66 2.60 7.64
CA VAL A 135 -9.79 3.79 7.66
C VAL A 135 -9.13 3.90 9.03
N ASP A 136 -7.81 4.00 9.01
CA ASP A 136 -6.97 4.46 10.12
C ASP A 136 -6.81 5.97 9.93
N THR A 137 -7.37 6.76 10.83
CA THR A 137 -7.45 8.21 10.65
C THR A 137 -6.29 8.96 11.30
N ASP A 138 -5.56 8.33 12.21
CA ASP A 138 -4.45 8.94 12.93
C ASP A 138 -3.08 8.25 12.70
N GLY A 139 -3.06 7.18 11.87
CA GLY A 139 -1.83 6.50 11.44
C GLY A 139 -1.19 5.66 12.54
N ASP A 140 -1.98 5.20 13.52
CA ASP A 140 -1.47 4.40 14.63
C ASP A 140 -1.49 2.88 14.36
N GLY A 141 -2.05 2.47 13.22
CA GLY A 141 -2.19 1.07 12.81
C GLY A 141 -3.48 0.43 13.33
N THR A 142 -4.37 1.22 13.89
CA THR A 142 -5.69 0.78 14.33
C THR A 142 -6.77 1.30 13.39
N TRP A 143 -7.61 0.44 12.88
CA TRP A 143 -8.74 0.86 12.05
C TRP A 143 -9.79 1.56 12.91
N ASP A 144 -9.93 2.88 12.76
CA ASP A 144 -10.84 3.71 13.55
C ASP A 144 -12.26 3.72 13.01
N VAL A 145 -12.37 3.73 11.69
CA VAL A 145 -13.64 3.93 10.99
C VAL A 145 -13.88 2.77 10.03
N LYS A 146 -15.10 2.25 10.05
CA LYS A 146 -15.63 1.37 9.02
C LYS A 146 -16.73 2.12 8.27
N LEU A 147 -16.60 2.22 6.97
CA LEU A 147 -17.60 2.77 6.06
C LEU A 147 -18.24 1.64 5.28
N ALA A 148 -19.49 1.78 4.91
CA ALA A 148 -20.17 0.83 4.03
C ALA A 148 -21.05 1.58 3.03
N ASP A 149 -21.05 1.09 1.80
CA ASP A 149 -22.04 1.40 0.79
C ASP A 149 -23.15 0.35 0.91
N SER A 150 -24.35 0.76 1.35
CA SER A 150 -25.44 -0.19 1.61
C SER A 150 -26.45 -0.27 0.48
N ASP A 151 -26.41 0.65 -0.48
CA ASP A 151 -27.32 0.70 -1.61
C ASP A 151 -26.64 0.47 -2.99
N GLY A 152 -25.31 0.37 -2.99
CA GLY A 152 -24.52 -0.01 -4.18
C GLY A 152 -24.39 1.14 -5.18
N ASP A 153 -24.33 2.38 -4.71
CA ASP A 153 -24.16 3.56 -5.57
C ASP A 153 -22.70 4.08 -5.61
N ASP A 154 -21.75 3.30 -5.11
CA ASP A 154 -20.33 3.59 -4.96
C ASP A 154 -20.05 4.77 -3.98
N THR A 155 -21.02 5.07 -3.11
CA THR A 155 -20.87 6.11 -2.09
C THR A 155 -21.20 5.52 -0.71
N ALA A 156 -20.26 5.62 0.23
CA ALA A 156 -20.51 5.13 1.59
C ALA A 156 -21.64 5.95 2.25
N ASP A 157 -22.70 5.27 2.66
CA ASP A 157 -23.88 5.84 3.32
C ASP A 157 -24.06 5.39 4.77
N ALA A 158 -23.23 4.48 5.24
CA ALA A 158 -23.25 3.95 6.59
C ALA A 158 -21.86 3.89 7.22
N ALA A 159 -21.78 4.06 8.55
CA ALA A 159 -20.59 3.89 9.34
C ALA A 159 -20.85 2.91 10.51
N PRO A 160 -20.94 1.61 10.23
CA PRO A 160 -21.16 0.61 11.28
C PRO A 160 -19.92 0.51 12.19
N PRO A 161 -20.09 0.12 13.47
CA PRO A 161 -18.95 -0.09 14.34
C PRO A 161 -18.05 -1.22 13.80
N ILE A 162 -16.75 -1.09 13.97
CA ILE A 162 -15.80 -2.18 13.75
C ILE A 162 -16.10 -3.21 14.85
N ALA A 163 -16.40 -4.44 14.45
CA ALA A 163 -16.68 -5.49 15.42
C ALA A 163 -15.39 -5.79 16.21
N ASP A 164 -15.44 -5.48 17.50
CA ASP A 164 -14.37 -5.81 18.43
C ASP A 164 -14.20 -7.35 18.45
N ARG A 165 -13.25 -7.90 17.71
CA ARG A 165 -12.91 -9.32 17.77
C ARG A 165 -12.07 -9.57 19.02
N GLY A 166 -12.78 -9.49 20.19
CA GLY A 166 -12.38 -10.16 21.40
C GLY A 166 -11.10 -9.68 22.04
N ALA A 167 -11.21 -8.67 22.89
CA ALA A 167 -10.31 -8.60 24.04
C ALA A 167 -10.26 -10.01 24.69
N PRO A 168 -9.06 -10.56 25.01
CA PRO A 168 -8.97 -11.85 25.68
C PRO A 168 -9.78 -11.78 26.98
N SER A 169 -10.77 -12.63 27.10
CA SER A 169 -11.60 -12.72 28.30
C SER A 169 -10.69 -12.74 29.54
N PRO A 170 -10.94 -11.90 30.55
CA PRO A 170 -10.16 -11.96 31.77
C PRO A 170 -10.23 -13.38 32.30
N ARG A 171 -9.06 -13.99 32.49
CA ARG A 171 -8.95 -15.33 33.07
C ARG A 171 -9.69 -15.29 34.39
N SER A 172 -10.74 -16.10 34.52
CA SER A 172 -11.41 -16.29 35.78
C SER A 172 -10.39 -16.71 36.83
N ASP A 173 -10.17 -15.85 37.84
CA ASP A 173 -9.43 -16.18 39.03
C ASP A 173 -10.05 -17.42 39.69
N ARG A 174 -9.43 -18.57 39.47
CA ARG A 174 -9.72 -19.75 40.31
C ARG A 174 -8.94 -19.52 41.61
N PRO A 175 -9.62 -19.49 42.76
CA PRO A 175 -8.90 -19.42 44.02
C PRO A 175 -8.08 -20.70 44.21
N CYS A 176 -6.79 -20.51 44.49
CA CYS A 176 -5.91 -21.60 44.92
C CYS A 176 -6.50 -22.21 46.20
N ARG A 177 -6.99 -23.45 46.11
CA ARG A 177 -7.23 -24.25 47.32
C ARG A 177 -5.88 -24.78 47.77
N ASN A 178 -5.48 -24.34 48.95
CA ASN A 178 -4.39 -24.93 49.71
C ASN A 178 -4.89 -26.24 50.38
N PRO A 179 -4.03 -27.29 50.54
CA PRO A 179 -4.37 -28.55 51.15
C PRO A 179 -4.60 -28.46 52.67
#